data_4cd6cd80b89b66ed0beca5bbeabc33f2
#
_entry.id   4cd6cd80b89b66ed0beca5bbeabc33f2
#
_cell.length_a   1.000
_cell.length_b   1.000
_cell.length_c   1.000
_cell.angle_alpha   90.00
_cell.angle_beta   90.00
_cell.angle_gamma   90.00
#
_symmetry.space_group_name_H-M   'P 1'
#
loop_
_entity.id
_entity.type
_entity.pdbx_description
1 polymer ?
#
loop_
_entity_poly.entity_id
_entity_poly.type
_entity_poly.pdbx_seq_one_letter_code
_entity_poly.pdbx_strand_id
1 'polypeptide(L)'
;MTGYGLSTQNRKNSGRSSVSFGLVRHRTRGEEPARGCCCGGGDDEEAQPTSRTSSARTRRARVTAGYDTSRPMPRDFARLSPRAAVERLRPGMKVLVPPACGEPVTLLAEVCAQAERLRDLTLLGGIHLGDFPHARPEHAALGAATWHMSPRLEDARRRGRVEFVPVRYFDVVTEFARGGHWAPDCVLVHTAPPDAGGYLSLGVAVGVSLPAARTAPLVIAQVNPRMPRTRGNCWLHRSQVDAWVDVDEPLVEYPPPTVGEVERAVGRHVAALVPDGAAVQVGVGGIPQAVLEALDGHRDLALHSLLVDAAVGLVERGVVTCAAKRLHRGRMDVAEAMGTRRLFDFLRDNDRVNMESSEFVHDPEIVARLDRFVSINSALEIDLTGQVTAESLGGRQVAGIGGQFDFVLGASRSRGGASIIALPSTGRDGSVSRIVPRLAAGAAVTTPRFLADWVVTEHGAAKLKGRGERERAAALIAVAHPRSREELERAAATAS
;
A
#
# COMPACT_ATOMS: atom_id res chain seq x y z
N MET A 1 -43.95 -14.08 -29.45
CA MET A 1 -45.04 -13.16 -29.73
C MET A 1 -44.78 -11.88 -28.98
N THR A 2 -44.83 -10.76 -29.75
CA THR A 2 -44.71 -9.34 -29.42
C THR A 2 -43.34 -8.92 -28.85
N GLY A 3 -42.44 -8.23 -29.48
CA GLY A 3 -42.43 -7.33 -30.64
C GLY A 3 -42.59 -5.87 -30.23
N TYR A 4 -41.46 -5.14 -29.92
CA TYR A 4 -41.45 -3.67 -29.99
C TYR A 4 -40.19 -3.19 -30.72
N GLY A 5 -40.47 -2.42 -31.77
CA GLY A 5 -39.52 -1.93 -32.73
C GLY A 5 -38.78 -0.69 -32.32
N LEU A 6 -37.59 -0.58 -32.86
CA LEU A 6 -36.73 0.60 -32.86
C LEU A 6 -37.15 1.56 -33.98
N SER A 7 -37.42 2.82 -33.66
CA SER A 7 -37.48 3.89 -34.65
C SER A 7 -36.22 4.76 -34.54
N THR A 8 -35.46 4.75 -35.61
CA THR A 8 -34.35 5.67 -35.89
C THR A 8 -34.87 7.04 -36.27
N GLN A 9 -34.36 8.10 -35.65
CA GLN A 9 -34.34 9.43 -36.24
C GLN A 9 -32.96 10.03 -36.24
N ASN A 10 -32.46 10.16 -37.46
CA ASN A 10 -31.27 10.90 -37.86
C ASN A 10 -31.52 12.42 -37.70
N ARG A 11 -30.63 13.14 -37.00
CA ARG A 11 -30.44 14.58 -37.29
C ARG A 11 -28.95 14.88 -37.32
N LYS A 12 -28.48 15.19 -38.52
CA LYS A 12 -27.23 15.87 -38.81
C LYS A 12 -27.28 17.28 -38.23
N ASN A 13 -26.23 17.70 -37.51
CA ASN A 13 -25.85 19.08 -37.51
C ASN A 13 -24.32 19.21 -37.41
N SER A 14 -23.79 19.82 -38.45
CA SER A 14 -22.39 20.21 -38.65
C SER A 14 -22.10 21.48 -37.86
N GLY A 15 -21.04 21.44 -37.05
CA GLY A 15 -20.48 22.63 -36.41
C GLY A 15 -18.98 22.39 -36.15
N ARG A 16 -18.15 22.86 -37.11
CA ARG A 16 -16.70 22.98 -36.93
C ARG A 16 -16.42 24.10 -35.95
N SER A 17 -15.77 23.84 -34.84
CA SER A 17 -15.05 24.84 -34.07
C SER A 17 -13.57 24.46 -34.00
N SER A 18 -12.77 25.21 -34.71
CA SER A 18 -11.33 25.20 -34.69
C SER A 18 -10.85 25.89 -33.43
N VAL A 19 -10.14 25.18 -32.56
CA VAL A 19 -9.40 25.79 -31.43
C VAL A 19 -7.96 25.98 -31.88
N SER A 20 -7.59 27.25 -32.07
CA SER A 20 -6.21 27.67 -32.35
C SER A 20 -5.43 27.78 -31.03
N PHE A 21 -4.32 27.06 -30.95
CA PHE A 21 -3.33 27.23 -29.89
C PHE A 21 -2.46 28.46 -30.20
N GLY A 22 -2.57 29.52 -29.40
CA GLY A 22 -1.68 30.67 -29.45
C GLY A 22 -0.36 30.39 -28.76
N LEU A 23 0.73 30.43 -29.52
CA LEU A 23 2.08 30.42 -28.97
C LEU A 23 2.39 31.79 -28.38
N VAL A 24 2.59 31.88 -27.09
CA VAL A 24 3.15 33.06 -26.42
C VAL A 24 4.65 33.04 -26.55
N ARG A 25 5.18 33.93 -27.37
CA ARG A 25 6.63 34.21 -27.48
C ARG A 25 7.01 35.25 -26.42
N HIS A 26 7.82 34.90 -25.46
CA HIS A 26 8.54 35.84 -24.63
C HIS A 26 9.75 36.41 -25.38
N ARG A 27 9.76 37.72 -25.57
CA ARG A 27 10.90 38.51 -26.04
C ARG A 27 11.91 38.69 -24.90
N THR A 28 13.11 38.19 -25.06
CA THR A 28 14.28 38.60 -24.28
C THR A 28 14.88 39.86 -24.89
N ARG A 29 15.01 40.92 -24.10
CA ARG A 29 15.82 42.08 -24.41
C ARG A 29 17.28 41.74 -24.12
N GLY A 30 18.14 41.94 -25.13
CA GLY A 30 19.58 41.90 -24.97
C GLY A 30 20.12 43.23 -24.48
N GLU A 31 21.19 43.17 -23.72
CA GLU A 31 22.15 44.25 -23.60
C GLU A 31 23.55 43.65 -23.75
N GLU A 32 24.35 44.26 -24.61
CA GLU A 32 25.74 43.95 -25.01
C GLU A 32 26.73 44.79 -24.18
N PRO A 33 28.05 44.58 -24.36
CA PRO A 33 29.02 44.55 -23.26
C PRO A 33 29.93 45.79 -23.24
N ALA A 34 30.58 46.01 -22.09
CA ALA A 34 31.66 46.97 -21.98
C ALA A 34 33.02 46.23 -21.79
N ARG A 35 33.94 46.57 -22.68
CA ARG A 35 35.37 46.23 -22.68
C ARG A 35 36.13 47.06 -21.63
N GLY A 36 37.21 46.51 -21.12
CA GLY A 36 38.20 47.31 -20.40
C GLY A 36 39.35 46.48 -19.87
N CYS A 37 40.44 46.68 -20.52
CA CYS A 37 41.80 46.21 -20.48
C CYS A 37 42.60 46.46 -19.18
N CYS A 38 43.64 45.65 -19.04
CA CYS A 38 45.05 45.90 -18.72
C CYS A 38 45.60 45.66 -17.31
N CYS A 39 46.45 44.65 -17.23
CA CYS A 39 47.88 44.67 -16.82
C CYS A 39 48.32 45.03 -15.41
N GLY A 40 49.18 44.16 -14.87
CA GLY A 40 50.27 44.44 -13.91
C GLY A 40 50.24 43.47 -12.74
N GLY A 41 51.07 42.58 -12.60
CA GLY A 41 52.42 42.33 -12.32
C GLY A 41 52.73 42.44 -10.84
N GLY A 42 53.29 41.35 -10.24
CA GLY A 42 54.22 41.50 -9.14
C GLY A 42 53.88 40.80 -7.83
N ASP A 43 54.68 39.80 -7.60
CA ASP A 43 55.41 39.43 -6.39
C ASP A 43 54.77 38.53 -5.33
N ASP A 44 55.53 37.51 -5.15
CA ASP A 44 55.54 36.43 -4.13
C ASP A 44 55.48 36.93 -2.69
N GLU A 45 54.70 36.28 -1.86
CA GLU A 45 55.01 36.09 -0.45
C GLU A 45 54.38 34.79 0.06
N GLU A 46 55.23 33.87 0.50
CA GLU A 46 54.92 32.64 1.24
C GLU A 46 54.22 32.96 2.55
N ALA A 47 53.02 32.38 2.75
CA ALA A 47 52.41 32.29 4.05
C ALA A 47 51.88 30.87 4.29
N GLN A 48 52.50 30.22 5.28
CA GLN A 48 52.15 28.90 5.78
C GLN A 48 50.68 28.81 6.24
N PRO A 49 49.98 27.65 6.10
CA PRO A 49 48.63 27.49 6.58
C PRO A 49 48.58 27.16 8.05
N THR A 50 48.02 28.04 8.85
CA THR A 50 47.59 27.72 10.21
C THR A 50 46.36 26.83 10.16
N SER A 51 46.50 25.64 10.76
CA SER A 51 45.44 24.66 10.99
C SER A 51 44.35 25.25 11.86
N ARG A 52 43.18 25.53 11.29
CA ARG A 52 41.94 25.63 12.00
C ARG A 52 41.06 24.40 11.69
N THR A 53 41.12 23.42 12.57
CA THR A 53 40.18 22.32 12.63
C THR A 53 38.78 22.86 12.93
N SER A 54 38.00 23.09 11.88
CA SER A 54 36.56 23.25 12.01
C SER A 54 35.93 21.84 12.08
N SER A 55 35.63 21.40 13.30
CA SER A 55 34.82 20.22 13.54
C SER A 55 33.42 20.45 12.97
N ALA A 56 33.19 19.97 11.77
CA ALA A 56 31.85 19.79 11.24
C ALA A 56 31.13 18.72 12.11
N ARG A 57 30.49 19.18 13.18
CA ARG A 57 29.51 18.39 13.90
C ARG A 57 28.36 18.07 12.91
N THR A 58 28.43 16.92 12.27
CA THR A 58 27.30 16.28 11.64
C THR A 58 26.20 16.16 12.70
N ARG A 59 25.22 17.05 12.64
CA ARG A 59 23.97 16.88 13.37
C ARG A 59 23.33 15.59 12.85
N ARG A 60 23.60 14.48 13.53
CA ARG A 60 22.71 13.30 13.46
C ARG A 60 21.35 13.81 13.92
N ALA A 61 20.45 14.05 12.99
CA ALA A 61 19.03 14.16 13.29
C ALA A 61 18.62 12.80 13.88
N ARG A 62 18.62 12.70 15.20
CA ARG A 62 17.81 11.70 15.89
C ARG A 62 16.37 12.07 15.54
N VAL A 63 15.74 11.30 14.67
CA VAL A 63 14.29 11.24 14.60
C VAL A 63 13.84 10.52 15.88
N THR A 64 13.93 11.22 16.98
CA THR A 64 13.09 10.95 18.15
C THR A 64 11.74 11.55 17.75
N ALA A 65 10.78 10.70 17.34
CA ALA A 65 9.39 11.09 17.30
C ALA A 65 9.09 11.72 18.67
N GLY A 66 9.03 13.06 18.71
CA GLY A 66 8.70 13.79 19.91
C GLY A 66 7.31 13.32 20.34
N TYR A 67 7.22 12.77 21.53
CA TYR A 67 5.94 12.62 22.21
C TYR A 67 5.31 14.01 22.26
N ASP A 68 4.16 14.18 21.63
CA ASP A 68 3.35 15.38 21.82
C ASP A 68 2.85 15.36 23.27
N THR A 69 3.55 16.04 24.13
CA THR A 69 3.19 16.19 25.55
C THR A 69 2.08 17.21 25.75
N SER A 70 1.55 17.83 24.70
CA SER A 70 0.51 18.86 24.80
C SER A 70 -0.89 18.29 24.98
N ARG A 71 -1.10 16.97 24.78
CA ARG A 71 -2.38 16.31 25.03
C ARG A 71 -2.60 16.25 26.56
N PRO A 72 -3.68 16.87 27.10
CA PRO A 72 -3.98 16.78 28.51
C PRO A 72 -4.14 15.31 28.90
N MET A 73 -3.51 14.91 30.02
CA MET A 73 -3.64 13.57 30.56
C MET A 73 -5.13 13.22 30.72
N PRO A 74 -5.62 12.10 30.14
CA PRO A 74 -7.00 11.71 30.32
C PRO A 74 -7.29 11.49 31.81
N ARG A 75 -8.31 12.11 32.29
CA ARG A 75 -8.85 11.83 33.61
C ARG A 75 -9.54 10.46 33.53
N ASP A 76 -9.04 9.48 34.23
CA ASP A 76 -9.60 8.13 34.37
C ASP A 76 -10.10 7.49 33.05
N PHE A 77 -9.20 6.70 32.42
CA PHE A 77 -9.64 5.82 31.33
C PHE A 77 -10.66 4.83 31.89
N ALA A 78 -11.89 4.92 31.38
CA ALA A 78 -12.98 4.10 31.85
C ALA A 78 -12.99 2.76 31.12
N ARG A 79 -13.05 1.65 31.86
CA ARG A 79 -13.51 0.38 31.30
C ARG A 79 -15.01 0.48 31.09
N LEU A 80 -15.43 0.34 29.85
CA LEU A 80 -16.80 0.56 29.42
C LEU A 80 -17.37 -0.69 28.77
N SER A 81 -18.71 -0.82 28.76
CA SER A 81 -19.36 -1.73 27.83
C SER A 81 -19.17 -1.22 26.39
N PRO A 82 -19.27 -2.09 25.35
CA PRO A 82 -19.24 -1.66 23.94
C PRO A 82 -20.20 -0.51 23.67
N ARG A 83 -21.44 -0.61 24.17
CA ARG A 83 -22.48 0.42 24.03
C ARG A 83 -22.05 1.77 24.61
N ALA A 84 -21.57 1.78 25.84
CA ALA A 84 -21.15 3.02 26.51
C ALA A 84 -19.90 3.63 25.86
N ALA A 85 -19.01 2.82 25.31
CA ALA A 85 -17.85 3.31 24.57
C ALA A 85 -18.27 3.99 23.25
N VAL A 86 -19.20 3.37 22.51
CA VAL A 86 -19.72 3.90 21.24
C VAL A 86 -20.63 5.13 21.46
N GLU A 87 -21.28 5.27 22.62
CA GLU A 87 -22.03 6.48 22.98
C GLU A 87 -21.18 7.75 23.04
N ARG A 88 -19.84 7.65 23.07
CA ARG A 88 -18.90 8.78 22.93
C ARG A 88 -18.83 9.31 21.51
N LEU A 89 -19.21 8.50 20.52
CA LEU A 89 -19.27 8.93 19.12
C LEU A 89 -20.51 9.83 18.89
N ARG A 90 -20.38 10.77 17.98
CA ARG A 90 -21.43 11.72 17.61
C ARG A 90 -21.74 11.63 16.11
N PRO A 91 -22.95 12.05 15.69
CA PRO A 91 -23.26 12.21 14.26
C PRO A 91 -22.21 13.02 13.51
N GLY A 92 -21.95 12.66 12.28
CA GLY A 92 -21.01 13.35 11.39
C GLY A 92 -19.53 13.13 11.67
N MET A 93 -19.17 12.39 12.73
CA MET A 93 -17.76 12.06 13.01
C MET A 93 -17.14 11.16 11.93
N LYS A 94 -15.85 11.35 11.69
CA LYS A 94 -15.00 10.43 10.94
C LYS A 94 -14.32 9.46 11.92
N VAL A 95 -14.52 8.17 11.74
CA VAL A 95 -14.02 7.13 12.64
C VAL A 95 -13.14 6.16 11.89
N LEU A 96 -11.85 6.12 12.21
CA LEU A 96 -10.91 5.19 11.59
C LEU A 96 -11.01 3.82 12.24
N VAL A 97 -11.12 2.81 11.37
CA VAL A 97 -11.15 1.38 11.71
C VAL A 97 -9.85 0.73 11.24
N PRO A 98 -9.11 0.03 12.12
CA PRO A 98 -7.92 -0.72 11.74
C PRO A 98 -8.21 -1.73 10.61
N PRO A 99 -7.27 -1.91 9.67
CA PRO A 99 -7.49 -2.81 8.53
C PRO A 99 -7.30 -4.29 8.88
N ALA A 100 -7.80 -5.13 8.02
CA ALA A 100 -7.52 -6.56 7.91
C ALA A 100 -7.80 -7.34 9.21
N CYS A 101 -6.83 -8.12 9.69
CA CYS A 101 -6.98 -8.91 10.93
C CYS A 101 -7.04 -8.07 12.21
N GLY A 102 -6.79 -6.76 12.10
CA GLY A 102 -6.89 -5.81 13.21
C GLY A 102 -8.28 -5.24 13.44
N GLU A 103 -9.31 -5.63 12.69
CA GLU A 103 -10.68 -5.12 12.84
C GLU A 103 -11.21 -5.33 14.26
N PRO A 104 -11.70 -4.28 14.96
CA PRO A 104 -12.33 -4.39 16.27
C PRO A 104 -13.82 -4.74 16.10
N VAL A 105 -14.10 -6.02 15.89
CA VAL A 105 -15.40 -6.53 15.44
C VAL A 105 -16.54 -6.15 16.40
N THR A 106 -16.32 -6.27 17.72
CA THR A 106 -17.33 -5.91 18.74
C THR A 106 -17.65 -4.41 18.70
N LEU A 107 -16.64 -3.54 18.61
CA LEU A 107 -16.88 -2.09 18.53
C LEU A 107 -17.55 -1.71 17.20
N LEU A 108 -17.16 -2.33 16.10
CA LEU A 108 -17.75 -2.06 14.79
C LEU A 108 -19.21 -2.52 14.73
N ALA A 109 -19.53 -3.69 15.30
CA ALA A 109 -20.90 -4.16 15.42
C ALA A 109 -21.77 -3.20 16.24
N GLU A 110 -21.23 -2.67 17.33
CA GLU A 110 -21.96 -1.71 18.18
C GLU A 110 -22.15 -0.35 17.48
N VAL A 111 -21.17 0.13 16.69
CA VAL A 111 -21.35 1.32 15.84
C VAL A 111 -22.52 1.13 14.87
N CYS A 112 -22.59 -0.05 14.26
CA CYS A 112 -23.68 -0.39 13.36
C CYS A 112 -25.04 -0.52 14.09
N ALA A 113 -25.07 -1.09 15.28
CA ALA A 113 -26.28 -1.18 16.11
C ALA A 113 -26.84 0.20 16.51
N GLN A 114 -25.97 1.21 16.58
CA GLN A 114 -26.34 2.59 16.88
C GLN A 114 -26.41 3.49 15.62
N ALA A 115 -26.50 2.93 14.41
CA ALA A 115 -26.42 3.65 13.15
C ALA A 115 -27.41 4.84 13.07
N GLU A 116 -28.66 4.67 13.50
CA GLU A 116 -29.67 5.73 13.48
C GLU A 116 -29.31 6.90 14.41
N ARG A 117 -28.65 6.64 15.53
CA ARG A 117 -28.15 7.69 16.43
C ARG A 117 -26.91 8.40 15.83
N LEU A 118 -26.10 7.64 15.06
CA LEU A 118 -24.83 8.08 14.52
C LEU A 118 -24.94 8.54 13.05
N ARG A 119 -26.09 9.11 12.67
CA ARG A 119 -26.32 9.59 11.29
C ARG A 119 -25.13 10.40 10.75
N ASP A 120 -24.81 10.16 9.48
CA ASP A 120 -23.73 10.83 8.76
C ASP A 120 -22.32 10.55 9.33
N LEU A 121 -22.17 9.62 10.30
CA LEU A 121 -20.86 9.14 10.71
C LEU A 121 -20.20 8.42 9.53
N THR A 122 -18.95 8.77 9.25
CA THR A 122 -18.15 8.17 8.16
C THR A 122 -17.09 7.24 8.73
N LEU A 123 -17.17 5.95 8.41
CA LEU A 123 -16.13 4.97 8.72
C LEU A 123 -15.00 5.08 7.71
N LEU A 124 -13.77 5.24 8.21
CA LEU A 124 -12.56 5.32 7.42
C LEU A 124 -11.81 4.00 7.50
N GLY A 125 -11.43 3.41 6.36
CA GLY A 125 -10.73 2.14 6.40
C GLY A 125 -10.15 1.72 5.04
N GLY A 126 -9.30 0.70 5.08
CA GLY A 126 -8.69 0.08 3.90
C GLY A 126 -9.26 -1.29 3.61
N ILE A 127 -8.40 -2.32 3.71
CA ILE A 127 -8.81 -3.70 3.53
C ILE A 127 -9.62 -4.14 4.74
N HIS A 128 -10.89 -4.49 4.51
CA HIS A 128 -11.73 -5.17 5.48
C HIS A 128 -11.84 -6.66 5.14
N LEU A 129 -11.74 -7.53 6.12
CA LEU A 129 -11.88 -8.98 5.98
C LEU A 129 -13.18 -9.52 6.57
N GLY A 130 -13.72 -8.83 7.58
CA GLY A 130 -14.96 -9.20 8.26
C GLY A 130 -16.22 -9.05 7.41
N ASP A 131 -17.36 -9.01 8.07
CA ASP A 131 -18.69 -9.04 7.42
C ASP A 131 -19.13 -7.75 6.72
N PHE A 132 -18.40 -6.65 6.84
CA PHE A 132 -18.79 -5.32 6.34
C PHE A 132 -20.19 -4.88 6.80
N PRO A 133 -20.52 -4.95 8.09
CA PRO A 133 -21.88 -4.66 8.53
C PRO A 133 -22.32 -3.23 8.16
N HIS A 134 -21.41 -2.27 8.17
CA HIS A 134 -21.66 -0.88 7.78
C HIS A 134 -22.06 -0.70 6.30
N ALA A 135 -21.72 -1.64 5.42
CA ALA A 135 -22.09 -1.58 4.01
C ALA A 135 -23.51 -2.11 3.74
N ARG A 136 -24.14 -2.76 4.73
CA ARG A 136 -25.47 -3.34 4.59
C ARG A 136 -26.56 -2.27 4.52
N PRO A 137 -27.69 -2.54 3.81
CA PRO A 137 -28.78 -1.57 3.67
C PRO A 137 -29.40 -1.10 4.99
N GLU A 138 -29.49 -1.96 6.00
CA GLU A 138 -30.03 -1.64 7.31
C GLU A 138 -29.21 -0.60 8.09
N HIS A 139 -27.96 -0.37 7.71
CA HIS A 139 -27.08 0.64 8.30
C HIS A 139 -26.86 1.84 7.36
N ALA A 140 -27.86 2.16 6.54
CA ALA A 140 -27.79 3.21 5.52
C ALA A 140 -27.56 4.62 6.09
N ALA A 141 -27.75 4.83 7.38
CA ALA A 141 -27.43 6.08 8.06
C ALA A 141 -25.92 6.34 8.21
N LEU A 142 -25.07 5.30 8.01
CA LEU A 142 -23.60 5.40 8.05
C LEU A 142 -23.03 5.56 6.65
N GLY A 143 -21.99 6.40 6.53
CA GLY A 143 -21.12 6.48 5.36
C GLY A 143 -19.81 5.74 5.56
N ALA A 144 -19.04 5.56 4.47
CA ALA A 144 -17.67 5.08 4.54
C ALA A 144 -16.79 5.77 3.50
N ALA A 145 -15.52 5.97 3.83
CA ALA A 145 -14.49 6.35 2.88
C ALA A 145 -13.35 5.31 2.94
N THR A 146 -12.94 4.81 1.79
CA THR A 146 -11.98 3.72 1.71
C THR A 146 -10.89 4.00 0.69
N TRP A 147 -9.66 3.64 1.03
CA TRP A 147 -8.55 3.59 0.07
C TRP A 147 -8.36 2.21 -0.58
N HIS A 148 -9.25 1.26 -0.27
CA HIS A 148 -9.23 -0.07 -0.88
C HIS A 148 -10.64 -0.58 -1.16
N MET A 149 -11.06 -0.56 -2.42
CA MET A 149 -12.36 -1.10 -2.83
C MET A 149 -12.41 -2.63 -2.72
N SER A 150 -13.60 -3.12 -2.51
CA SER A 150 -13.93 -4.53 -2.47
C SER A 150 -15.28 -4.77 -3.17
N PRO A 151 -15.52 -5.93 -3.76
CA PRO A 151 -16.83 -6.27 -4.32
C PRO A 151 -17.99 -6.11 -3.32
N ARG A 152 -17.73 -6.31 -2.03
CA ARG A 152 -18.72 -6.15 -0.95
C ARG A 152 -19.15 -4.70 -0.72
N LEU A 153 -18.32 -3.72 -1.12
CA LEU A 153 -18.62 -2.29 -0.99
C LEU A 153 -19.32 -1.72 -2.23
N GLU A 154 -19.35 -2.44 -3.35
CA GLU A 154 -19.80 -1.92 -4.64
C GLU A 154 -21.27 -1.45 -4.63
N ASP A 155 -22.17 -2.21 -3.98
CA ASP A 155 -23.58 -1.82 -3.90
C ASP A 155 -23.78 -0.56 -3.04
N ALA A 156 -23.10 -0.48 -1.90
CA ALA A 156 -23.12 0.71 -1.04
C ALA A 156 -22.51 1.93 -1.75
N ARG A 157 -21.45 1.73 -2.56
CA ARG A 157 -20.84 2.78 -3.38
C ARG A 157 -21.81 3.30 -4.45
N ARG A 158 -22.51 2.42 -5.17
CA ARG A 158 -23.53 2.82 -6.16
C ARG A 158 -24.66 3.63 -5.55
N ARG A 159 -24.96 3.41 -4.28
CA ARG A 159 -25.93 4.18 -3.51
C ARG A 159 -25.37 5.48 -2.90
N GLY A 160 -24.11 5.84 -3.22
CA GLY A 160 -23.47 7.06 -2.73
C GLY A 160 -23.05 7.02 -1.26
N ARG A 161 -23.00 5.83 -0.62
CA ARG A 161 -22.63 5.69 0.79
C ARG A 161 -21.15 5.34 1.02
N VAL A 162 -20.44 4.96 -0.03
CA VAL A 162 -19.01 4.65 0.04
C VAL A 162 -18.27 5.53 -0.95
N GLU A 163 -17.30 6.27 -0.48
CA GLU A 163 -16.38 7.05 -1.27
C GLU A 163 -15.04 6.31 -1.39
N PHE A 164 -14.53 6.18 -2.61
CA PHE A 164 -13.18 5.69 -2.85
C PHE A 164 -12.20 6.85 -2.87
N VAL A 165 -11.18 6.78 -2.04
CA VAL A 165 -10.12 7.79 -1.95
C VAL A 165 -8.85 7.23 -2.64
N PRO A 166 -8.47 7.74 -3.82
CA PRO A 166 -7.31 7.27 -4.55
C PRO A 166 -6.03 7.80 -3.88
N VAL A 167 -5.46 7.00 -3.01
CA VAL A 167 -4.26 7.32 -2.23
C VAL A 167 -3.32 6.11 -2.20
N ARG A 168 -2.02 6.34 -2.37
CA ARG A 168 -1.02 5.29 -2.16
C ARG A 168 -0.77 5.09 -0.67
N TYR A 169 -0.31 3.91 -0.28
CA TYR A 169 -0.30 3.52 1.14
C TYR A 169 0.64 4.38 2.01
N PHE A 170 1.73 4.89 1.43
CA PHE A 170 2.60 5.86 2.11
C PHE A 170 1.86 7.14 2.51
N ASP A 171 1.00 7.66 1.64
CA ASP A 171 0.26 8.89 1.88
C ASP A 171 -0.99 8.69 2.76
N VAL A 172 -1.43 7.43 2.98
CA VAL A 172 -2.59 7.16 3.86
C VAL A 172 -2.40 7.78 5.25
N VAL A 173 -1.19 7.75 5.79
CA VAL A 173 -0.92 8.35 7.11
C VAL A 173 -1.10 9.88 7.08
N THR A 174 -0.67 10.55 6.02
CA THR A 174 -0.85 12.00 5.87
C THR A 174 -2.32 12.36 5.74
N GLU A 175 -3.07 11.63 4.91
CA GLU A 175 -4.46 11.96 4.59
C GLU A 175 -5.45 11.52 5.67
N PHE A 176 -5.19 10.36 6.32
CA PHE A 176 -6.11 9.72 7.27
C PHE A 176 -5.63 9.74 8.73
N ALA A 177 -4.47 10.32 9.06
CA ALA A 177 -3.98 10.34 10.43
C ALA A 177 -3.49 11.72 10.88
N ARG A 178 -2.80 12.50 10.05
CA ARG A 178 -2.06 13.71 10.47
C ARG A 178 -2.68 15.04 10.01
N GLY A 179 -3.98 15.19 10.15
CA GLY A 179 -4.65 16.45 9.81
C GLY A 179 -4.88 16.66 8.32
N GLY A 180 -4.81 15.58 7.51
CA GLY A 180 -5.28 15.57 6.13
C GLY A 180 -6.81 15.72 6.06
N HIS A 181 -7.35 15.76 4.85
CA HIS A 181 -8.79 15.92 4.64
C HIS A 181 -9.63 14.84 5.35
N TRP A 182 -9.10 13.63 5.45
CA TRP A 182 -9.73 12.47 6.08
C TRP A 182 -9.24 12.23 7.51
N ALA A 183 -8.63 13.21 8.17
CA ALA A 183 -8.20 13.05 9.56
C ALA A 183 -9.39 12.60 10.44
N PRO A 184 -9.23 11.53 11.25
CA PRO A 184 -10.33 11.00 12.05
C PRO A 184 -10.58 11.83 13.31
N ASP A 185 -11.85 11.98 13.66
CA ASP A 185 -12.27 12.49 14.98
C ASP A 185 -12.09 11.42 16.07
N CYS A 186 -12.19 10.15 15.68
CA CYS A 186 -12.00 9.00 16.56
C CYS A 186 -11.25 7.88 15.83
N VAL A 187 -10.40 7.18 16.57
CA VAL A 187 -9.77 5.93 16.12
C VAL A 187 -10.23 4.79 17.02
N LEU A 188 -10.79 3.76 16.41
CA LEU A 188 -10.98 2.48 17.08
C LEU A 188 -9.67 1.71 16.97
N VAL A 189 -9.09 1.23 18.06
CA VAL A 189 -7.91 0.38 18.02
C VAL A 189 -8.22 -0.99 18.61
N HIS A 190 -7.58 -2.04 18.07
CA HIS A 190 -7.66 -3.39 18.60
C HIS A 190 -6.29 -3.77 19.17
N THR A 191 -6.20 -4.07 20.45
CA THR A 191 -4.93 -4.17 21.16
C THR A 191 -4.85 -5.43 22.02
N ALA A 192 -3.61 -5.86 22.31
CA ALA A 192 -3.36 -6.76 23.42
C ALA A 192 -3.59 -6.04 24.77
N PRO A 193 -3.82 -6.78 25.87
CA PRO A 193 -3.87 -6.20 27.22
C PRO A 193 -2.59 -5.40 27.54
N PRO A 194 -2.71 -4.37 28.41
CA PRO A 194 -1.55 -3.57 28.80
C PRO A 194 -0.52 -4.42 29.56
N ASP A 195 0.75 -4.10 29.36
CA ASP A 195 1.82 -4.65 30.17
C ASP A 195 1.90 -3.97 31.56
N ALA A 196 2.87 -4.38 32.39
CA ALA A 196 3.09 -3.81 33.71
C ALA A 196 3.39 -2.29 33.66
N GLY A 197 3.92 -1.78 32.55
CA GLY A 197 4.16 -0.36 32.33
C GLY A 197 2.93 0.39 31.80
N GLY A 198 1.83 -0.31 31.52
CA GLY A 198 0.61 0.29 30.96
C GLY A 198 0.62 0.44 29.44
N TYR A 199 1.51 -0.24 28.71
CA TYR A 199 1.60 -0.18 27.26
C TYR A 199 0.77 -1.29 26.59
N LEU A 200 -0.09 -0.90 25.66
CA LEU A 200 -0.92 -1.76 24.82
C LEU A 200 -0.26 -1.94 23.46
N SER A 201 -0.06 -3.20 23.04
CA SER A 201 0.41 -3.48 21.69
C SER A 201 -0.76 -3.47 20.71
N LEU A 202 -0.60 -2.78 19.55
CA LEU A 202 -1.57 -2.83 18.44
C LEU A 202 -1.54 -4.16 17.66
N GLY A 203 -0.66 -5.08 18.05
CA GLY A 203 -0.64 -6.44 17.51
C GLY A 203 -0.40 -6.49 16.01
N VAL A 204 -1.42 -6.93 15.26
CA VAL A 204 -1.32 -7.29 13.84
C VAL A 204 -1.55 -6.13 12.85
N ALA A 205 -2.04 -4.97 13.30
CA ALA A 205 -2.40 -3.84 12.44
C ALA A 205 -1.87 -2.51 13.00
N VAL A 206 -0.65 -2.18 12.66
CA VAL A 206 0.08 -1.01 13.19
C VAL A 206 0.10 0.14 12.18
N GLY A 207 0.25 -0.17 10.92
CA GLY A 207 0.52 0.74 9.82
C GLY A 207 -0.08 2.13 9.93
N VAL A 208 -1.34 2.31 9.64
CA VAL A 208 -2.07 3.58 9.78
C VAL A 208 -2.62 3.77 11.19
N SER A 209 -2.88 2.67 11.92
CA SER A 209 -3.58 2.71 13.21
C SER A 209 -2.78 3.46 14.27
N LEU A 210 -1.47 3.24 14.34
CA LEU A 210 -0.61 3.89 15.33
C LEU A 210 -0.48 5.41 15.10
N PRO A 211 -0.13 5.91 13.91
CA PRO A 211 -0.09 7.34 13.66
C PRO A 211 -1.44 8.02 13.90
N ALA A 212 -2.53 7.39 13.49
CA ALA A 212 -3.88 7.90 13.70
C ALA A 212 -4.23 7.98 15.20
N ALA A 213 -3.97 6.92 15.97
CA ALA A 213 -4.25 6.91 17.41
C ALA A 213 -3.41 7.94 18.20
N ARG A 214 -2.22 8.30 17.70
CA ARG A 214 -1.38 9.34 18.31
C ARG A 214 -1.86 10.76 18.06
N THR A 215 -2.68 10.97 17.04
CA THR A 215 -3.11 12.31 16.60
C THR A 215 -4.61 12.57 16.75
N ALA A 216 -5.44 11.51 16.77
CA ALA A 216 -6.89 11.65 16.88
C ALA A 216 -7.31 12.23 18.24
N PRO A 217 -8.37 13.08 18.26
CA PRO A 217 -8.93 13.62 19.50
C PRO A 217 -9.51 12.56 20.45
N LEU A 218 -10.02 11.45 19.89
CA LEU A 218 -10.64 10.35 20.64
C LEU A 218 -10.05 9.00 20.24
N VAL A 219 -9.63 8.20 21.19
CA VAL A 219 -9.13 6.83 20.98
C VAL A 219 -9.96 5.87 21.83
N ILE A 220 -10.63 4.92 21.18
CA ILE A 220 -11.39 3.85 21.83
C ILE A 220 -10.69 2.52 21.54
N ALA A 221 -10.27 1.80 22.57
CA ALA A 221 -9.58 0.53 22.45
C ALA A 221 -10.50 -0.66 22.72
N GLN A 222 -10.50 -1.62 21.79
CA GLN A 222 -10.95 -2.98 22.03
C GLN A 222 -9.74 -3.79 22.52
N VAL A 223 -9.74 -4.18 23.78
CA VAL A 223 -8.64 -4.89 24.44
C VAL A 223 -8.94 -6.37 24.46
N ASN A 224 -8.09 -7.17 23.79
CA ASN A 224 -8.33 -8.58 23.55
C ASN A 224 -7.09 -9.41 23.91
N PRO A 225 -7.16 -10.37 24.84
CA PRO A 225 -6.02 -11.23 25.19
C PRO A 225 -5.57 -12.14 24.04
N ARG A 226 -6.42 -12.33 23.02
CA ARG A 226 -6.06 -13.09 21.81
C ARG A 226 -5.22 -12.30 20.83
N MET A 227 -5.21 -10.96 20.90
CA MET A 227 -4.31 -10.13 20.12
C MET A 227 -2.86 -10.44 20.52
N PRO A 228 -1.97 -10.79 19.57
CA PRO A 228 -0.58 -11.03 19.91
C PRO A 228 0.08 -9.74 20.40
N ARG A 229 0.82 -9.84 21.48
CA ARG A 229 1.75 -8.78 21.87
C ARG A 229 2.95 -8.82 20.94
N THR A 230 3.15 -7.77 20.15
CA THR A 230 4.19 -7.69 19.13
C THR A 230 5.31 -6.73 19.53
N ARG A 231 6.46 -6.80 18.83
CA ARG A 231 7.64 -5.98 19.05
C ARG A 231 7.73 -4.88 17.99
N GLY A 232 8.52 -3.84 18.31
CA GLY A 232 8.73 -2.71 17.39
C GLY A 232 8.08 -1.42 17.90
N ASN A 233 7.81 -0.50 16.99
CA ASN A 233 7.10 0.75 17.23
C ASN A 233 5.58 0.53 17.05
N CYS A 234 4.98 -0.20 17.98
CA CYS A 234 3.60 -0.66 17.87
C CYS A 234 2.78 -0.47 19.17
N TRP A 235 3.19 0.48 20.01
CA TRP A 235 2.69 0.63 21.36
C TRP A 235 1.96 1.95 21.57
N LEU A 236 0.86 1.87 22.32
CA LEU A 236 0.17 3.00 22.93
C LEU A 236 0.26 2.86 24.45
N HIS A 237 0.59 3.92 25.14
CA HIS A 237 0.42 3.94 26.59
C HIS A 237 -1.06 4.13 26.92
N ARG A 238 -1.54 3.50 27.99
CA ARG A 238 -2.95 3.58 28.43
C ARG A 238 -3.46 5.01 28.59
N SER A 239 -2.59 5.98 28.92
CA SER A 239 -2.97 7.40 29.01
C SER A 239 -3.33 8.04 27.65
N GLN A 240 -3.06 7.36 26.54
CA GLN A 240 -3.42 7.81 25.19
C GLN A 240 -4.76 7.20 24.71
N VAL A 241 -5.42 6.41 25.57
CA VAL A 241 -6.69 5.75 25.30
C VAL A 241 -7.77 6.39 26.16
N ASP A 242 -8.83 6.89 25.56
CA ASP A 242 -9.91 7.62 26.25
C ASP A 242 -11.00 6.67 26.79
N ALA A 243 -11.20 5.53 26.13
CA ALA A 243 -12.10 4.48 26.57
C ALA A 243 -11.58 3.11 26.12
N TRP A 244 -11.82 2.09 26.92
CA TRP A 244 -11.50 0.73 26.54
C TRP A 244 -12.63 -0.26 26.85
N VAL A 245 -12.75 -1.27 26.00
CA VAL A 245 -13.71 -2.35 26.07
C VAL A 245 -12.93 -3.65 26.12
N ASP A 246 -13.12 -4.42 27.20
CA ASP A 246 -12.54 -5.76 27.30
C ASP A 246 -13.36 -6.75 26.50
N VAL A 247 -12.70 -7.54 25.67
CA VAL A 247 -13.29 -8.66 24.92
C VAL A 247 -12.39 -9.89 25.04
N ASP A 248 -12.93 -11.07 24.78
CA ASP A 248 -12.17 -12.32 24.56
C ASP A 248 -12.77 -13.03 23.36
N GLU A 249 -12.34 -12.62 22.17
CA GLU A 249 -12.86 -13.13 20.89
C GLU A 249 -11.74 -13.44 19.90
N PRO A 250 -11.94 -14.42 18.98
CA PRO A 250 -10.99 -14.66 17.91
C PRO A 250 -10.78 -13.40 17.06
N LEU A 251 -9.54 -13.20 16.60
CA LEU A 251 -9.31 -12.19 15.59
C LEU A 251 -9.90 -12.63 14.25
N VAL A 252 -10.17 -11.66 13.40
CA VAL A 252 -10.50 -11.95 11.99
C VAL A 252 -9.30 -12.62 11.35
N GLU A 253 -9.51 -13.76 10.71
CA GLU A 253 -8.46 -14.52 10.03
C GLU A 253 -8.49 -14.30 8.52
N TYR A 254 -7.31 -14.37 7.91
CA TYR A 254 -7.12 -14.43 6.47
C TYR A 254 -6.49 -15.79 6.13
N PRO A 255 -7.31 -16.82 5.82
CA PRO A 255 -6.78 -18.13 5.46
C PRO A 255 -5.90 -18.09 4.21
N PRO A 256 -4.86 -18.93 4.12
CA PRO A 256 -4.05 -19.02 2.92
C PRO A 256 -4.91 -19.29 1.69
N PRO A 257 -4.73 -18.53 0.59
CA PRO A 257 -5.49 -18.74 -0.63
C PRO A 257 -5.10 -20.05 -1.30
N THR A 258 -6.04 -20.65 -2.03
CA THR A 258 -5.76 -21.80 -2.88
C THR A 258 -4.80 -21.40 -4.00
N VAL A 259 -3.74 -22.20 -4.18
CA VAL A 259 -2.73 -22.01 -5.23
C VAL A 259 -2.97 -23.03 -6.35
N GLY A 260 -3.27 -22.57 -7.55
CA GLY A 260 -3.42 -23.39 -8.75
C GLY A 260 -2.09 -23.59 -9.50
N GLU A 261 -2.14 -24.27 -10.64
CA GLU A 261 -0.94 -24.53 -11.46
C GLU A 261 -0.40 -23.24 -12.10
N VAL A 262 -1.28 -22.33 -12.50
CA VAL A 262 -0.91 -21.04 -13.07
C VAL A 262 -0.14 -20.21 -12.04
N GLU A 263 -0.65 -20.09 -10.83
CA GLU A 263 0.02 -19.36 -9.74
C GLU A 263 1.37 -20.00 -9.39
N ARG A 264 1.46 -21.33 -9.35
CA ARG A 264 2.75 -22.04 -9.11
C ARG A 264 3.75 -21.78 -10.22
N ALA A 265 3.33 -21.76 -11.48
CA ALA A 265 4.21 -21.47 -12.61
C ALA A 265 4.73 -20.01 -12.53
N VAL A 266 3.84 -19.04 -12.26
CA VAL A 266 4.21 -17.64 -12.01
C VAL A 266 5.19 -17.56 -10.83
N GLY A 267 4.89 -18.24 -9.72
CA GLY A 267 5.74 -18.27 -8.52
C GLY A 267 7.15 -18.73 -8.81
N ARG A 268 7.32 -19.82 -9.57
CA ARG A 268 8.65 -20.33 -9.98
C ARG A 268 9.42 -19.32 -10.84
N HIS A 269 8.75 -18.68 -11.81
CA HIS A 269 9.40 -17.68 -12.65
C HIS A 269 9.80 -16.41 -11.86
N VAL A 270 8.98 -16.01 -10.90
CA VAL A 270 9.31 -14.89 -10.00
C VAL A 270 10.47 -15.26 -9.09
N ALA A 271 10.46 -16.44 -8.45
CA ALA A 271 11.52 -16.89 -7.57
C ALA A 271 12.88 -16.93 -8.27
N ALA A 272 12.93 -17.34 -9.55
CA ALA A 272 14.16 -17.34 -10.34
C ALA A 272 14.79 -15.93 -10.56
N LEU A 273 14.03 -14.85 -10.32
CA LEU A 273 14.51 -13.48 -10.40
C LEU A 273 14.95 -12.90 -9.05
N VAL A 274 14.71 -13.61 -7.95
CA VAL A 274 15.05 -13.17 -6.60
C VAL A 274 16.47 -13.66 -6.25
N PRO A 275 17.44 -12.78 -6.01
CA PRO A 275 18.77 -13.23 -5.60
C PRO A 275 18.82 -13.58 -4.10
N ASP A 276 19.75 -14.43 -3.71
CA ASP A 276 20.06 -14.68 -2.30
C ASP A 276 20.41 -13.37 -1.57
N GLY A 277 19.98 -13.25 -0.32
CA GLY A 277 20.14 -12.05 0.49
C GLY A 277 19.29 -10.86 0.05
N ALA A 278 18.31 -11.05 -0.82
CA ALA A 278 17.37 -10.01 -1.19
C ALA A 278 16.44 -9.61 -0.03
N ALA A 279 16.06 -8.35 0.02
CA ALA A 279 14.91 -7.91 0.78
C ALA A 279 13.67 -7.97 -0.13
N VAL A 280 12.68 -8.77 0.25
CA VAL A 280 11.52 -9.08 -0.59
C VAL A 280 10.25 -8.49 0.00
N GLN A 281 9.49 -7.80 -0.82
CA GLN A 281 8.11 -7.40 -0.53
C GLN A 281 7.17 -8.21 -1.40
N VAL A 282 6.17 -8.80 -0.76
CA VAL A 282 5.06 -9.48 -1.43
C VAL A 282 3.74 -8.97 -0.88
N GLY A 283 2.68 -9.06 -1.69
CA GLY A 283 1.31 -8.77 -1.28
C GLY A 283 0.57 -10.00 -0.74
N VAL A 284 -0.76 -9.99 -0.86
CA VAL A 284 -1.67 -11.09 -0.52
C VAL A 284 -2.31 -11.68 -1.77
N GLY A 285 -2.75 -12.94 -1.70
CA GLY A 285 -3.42 -13.63 -2.80
C GLY A 285 -2.67 -14.86 -3.30
N GLY A 286 -3.20 -15.55 -4.31
CA GLY A 286 -2.67 -16.82 -4.81
C GLY A 286 -1.26 -16.72 -5.37
N ILE A 287 -0.96 -15.69 -6.17
CA ILE A 287 0.40 -15.48 -6.72
C ILE A 287 1.41 -15.16 -5.61
N PRO A 288 1.21 -14.20 -4.70
CA PRO A 288 2.08 -13.99 -3.56
C PRO A 288 2.34 -15.23 -2.72
N GLN A 289 1.30 -16.04 -2.47
CA GLN A 289 1.43 -17.32 -1.77
C GLN A 289 2.35 -18.27 -2.54
N ALA A 290 2.13 -18.46 -3.84
CA ALA A 290 2.95 -19.30 -4.70
C ALA A 290 4.41 -18.84 -4.78
N VAL A 291 4.63 -17.53 -4.80
CA VAL A 291 5.99 -16.96 -4.77
C VAL A 291 6.70 -17.33 -3.47
N LEU A 292 6.06 -17.11 -2.31
CA LEU A 292 6.67 -17.46 -1.02
C LEU A 292 6.99 -18.95 -0.92
N GLU A 293 6.09 -19.83 -1.42
CA GLU A 293 6.34 -21.27 -1.50
C GLU A 293 7.54 -21.61 -2.40
N ALA A 294 7.72 -20.88 -3.50
CA ALA A 294 8.81 -21.11 -4.44
C ALA A 294 10.19 -20.58 -3.97
N LEU A 295 10.22 -19.74 -2.91
CA LEU A 295 11.47 -19.21 -2.36
C LEU A 295 12.21 -20.18 -1.41
N ASP A 296 11.72 -21.37 -1.21
CA ASP A 296 12.26 -22.34 -0.22
C ASP A 296 13.75 -22.70 -0.42
N GLY A 297 14.24 -22.65 -1.66
CA GLY A 297 15.64 -22.90 -2.00
C GLY A 297 16.60 -21.71 -1.82
N HIS A 298 16.11 -20.54 -1.43
CA HIS A 298 16.92 -19.32 -1.28
C HIS A 298 17.60 -19.24 0.08
N ARG A 299 18.55 -18.28 0.21
CA ARG A 299 19.32 -18.06 1.43
C ARG A 299 19.31 -16.58 1.83
N ASP A 300 19.30 -16.35 3.15
CA ASP A 300 19.46 -15.03 3.76
C ASP A 300 18.48 -13.97 3.27
N LEU A 301 17.28 -14.36 2.87
CA LEU A 301 16.24 -13.42 2.48
C LEU A 301 15.81 -12.57 3.67
N ALA A 302 15.26 -11.40 3.38
CA ALA A 302 14.51 -10.58 4.31
C ALA A 302 13.09 -10.36 3.78
N LEU A 303 12.11 -10.31 4.68
CA LEU A 303 10.75 -9.88 4.34
C LEU A 303 10.52 -8.46 4.84
N HIS A 304 9.74 -7.71 4.07
CA HIS A 304 9.41 -6.32 4.34
C HIS A 304 7.94 -6.07 3.96
N SER A 305 7.25 -5.21 4.72
CA SER A 305 5.91 -4.70 4.54
C SER A 305 4.79 -5.50 5.19
N LEU A 306 4.43 -6.67 4.70
CA LEU A 306 3.30 -7.46 5.17
C LEU A 306 3.74 -8.90 5.44
N LEU A 307 3.22 -9.51 6.50
CA LEU A 307 3.42 -10.93 6.78
C LEU A 307 2.13 -11.74 6.59
N VAL A 308 2.30 -12.94 6.03
CA VAL A 308 1.25 -13.96 5.86
C VAL A 308 1.74 -15.30 6.41
N ASP A 309 0.85 -16.29 6.59
CA ASP A 309 1.21 -17.62 7.14
C ASP A 309 2.40 -18.30 6.42
N ALA A 310 2.49 -18.16 5.09
CA ALA A 310 3.59 -18.73 4.32
C ALA A 310 4.98 -18.24 4.74
N ALA A 311 5.07 -17.00 5.23
CA ALA A 311 6.31 -16.42 5.72
C ALA A 311 6.86 -17.16 6.95
N VAL A 312 6.00 -17.68 7.83
CA VAL A 312 6.39 -18.39 9.04
C VAL A 312 7.28 -19.59 8.70
N GLY A 313 6.88 -20.40 7.73
CA GLY A 313 7.66 -21.56 7.31
C GLY A 313 9.04 -21.20 6.76
N LEU A 314 9.16 -20.11 6.00
CA LEU A 314 10.47 -19.64 5.49
C LEU A 314 11.40 -19.18 6.62
N VAL A 315 10.85 -18.57 7.64
CA VAL A 315 11.61 -18.15 8.85
C VAL A 315 12.05 -19.37 9.65
N GLU A 316 11.15 -20.36 9.86
CA GLU A 316 11.43 -21.58 10.61
C GLU A 316 12.54 -22.43 9.96
N ARG A 317 12.55 -22.50 8.62
CA ARG A 317 13.57 -23.21 7.84
C ARG A 317 14.87 -22.42 7.63
N GLY A 318 14.96 -21.18 8.12
CA GLY A 318 16.16 -20.36 8.00
C GLY A 318 16.39 -19.73 6.63
N VAL A 319 15.40 -19.76 5.74
CA VAL A 319 15.45 -19.07 4.44
C VAL A 319 15.39 -17.55 4.64
N VAL A 320 14.53 -17.10 5.56
CA VAL A 320 14.41 -15.69 5.97
C VAL A 320 15.17 -15.46 7.26
N THR A 321 16.33 -14.84 7.17
CA THR A 321 17.20 -14.50 8.30
C THR A 321 17.30 -13.00 8.55
N CYS A 322 17.02 -12.18 7.54
CA CYS A 322 17.24 -10.73 7.54
C CYS A 322 18.70 -10.33 7.82
N ALA A 323 19.67 -11.26 7.69
CA ALA A 323 21.07 -11.04 8.03
C ALA A 323 21.74 -10.00 7.11
N ALA A 324 21.31 -9.92 5.84
CA ALA A 324 21.85 -9.00 4.85
C ALA A 324 21.28 -7.56 4.96
N LYS A 325 20.24 -7.32 5.77
CA LYS A 325 19.65 -5.99 5.91
C LYS A 325 20.60 -5.00 6.57
N ARG A 326 20.64 -3.76 6.05
CA ARG A 326 21.37 -2.65 6.67
C ARG A 326 20.57 -1.96 7.76
N LEU A 327 19.25 -1.85 7.57
CA LEU A 327 18.32 -1.31 8.55
C LEU A 327 17.66 -2.47 9.30
N HIS A 328 17.58 -2.39 10.61
CA HIS A 328 16.98 -3.39 11.48
C HIS A 328 17.46 -4.83 11.15
N ARG A 329 18.81 -5.01 11.08
CA ARG A 329 19.43 -6.30 10.76
C ARG A 329 18.88 -7.40 11.64
N GLY A 330 18.56 -8.56 11.03
CA GLY A 330 17.97 -9.69 11.73
C GLY A 330 16.46 -9.58 11.99
N ARG A 331 15.80 -8.51 11.53
CA ARG A 331 14.37 -8.26 11.78
C ARG A 331 13.62 -7.97 10.48
N MET A 332 12.41 -8.47 10.40
CA MET A 332 11.43 -8.12 9.37
C MET A 332 10.71 -6.83 9.80
N ASP A 333 10.63 -5.83 8.93
CA ASP A 333 9.84 -4.61 9.17
C ASP A 333 8.45 -4.77 8.56
N VAL A 334 7.42 -4.65 9.38
CA VAL A 334 6.05 -5.06 9.07
C VAL A 334 5.06 -3.99 9.50
N ALA A 335 4.16 -3.58 8.62
CA ALA A 335 3.06 -2.68 8.96
C ALA A 335 1.80 -3.45 9.38
N GLU A 336 1.48 -4.53 8.67
CA GLU A 336 0.33 -5.39 8.92
C GLU A 336 0.71 -6.87 8.81
N ALA A 337 -0.02 -7.71 9.54
CA ALA A 337 0.01 -9.15 9.42
C ALA A 337 -1.39 -9.69 9.09
N MET A 338 -1.46 -10.48 8.02
CA MET A 338 -2.71 -11.06 7.52
C MET A 338 -2.57 -12.58 7.43
N GLY A 339 -3.21 -13.30 8.33
CA GLY A 339 -3.11 -14.76 8.37
C GLY A 339 -4.07 -15.37 9.36
N THR A 340 -3.71 -16.57 9.78
CA THR A 340 -4.46 -17.36 10.76
C THR A 340 -3.79 -17.29 12.14
N ARG A 341 -4.38 -17.98 13.09
CA ARG A 341 -3.82 -18.14 14.43
C ARG A 341 -2.33 -18.57 14.39
N ARG A 342 -1.90 -19.37 13.39
CA ARG A 342 -0.48 -19.76 13.24
C ARG A 342 0.44 -18.53 13.14
N LEU A 343 0.06 -17.55 12.31
CA LEU A 343 0.80 -16.30 12.19
C LEU A 343 0.73 -15.49 13.48
N PHE A 344 -0.44 -15.40 14.12
CA PHE A 344 -0.60 -14.61 15.34
C PHE A 344 0.22 -15.19 16.51
N ASP A 345 0.28 -16.51 16.64
CA ASP A 345 1.11 -17.18 17.63
C ASP A 345 2.63 -16.97 17.33
N PHE A 346 3.03 -16.98 16.06
CA PHE A 346 4.40 -16.67 15.63
C PHE A 346 4.80 -15.23 15.96
N LEU A 347 3.88 -14.26 15.85
CA LEU A 347 4.15 -12.85 16.11
C LEU A 347 4.33 -12.54 17.61
N ARG A 348 3.76 -13.37 18.49
CA ARG A 348 3.72 -13.12 19.92
C ARG A 348 5.13 -13.04 20.50
N ASP A 349 5.50 -11.85 21.01
CA ASP A 349 6.78 -11.51 21.61
C ASP A 349 8.02 -11.91 20.77
N ASN A 350 7.87 -11.99 19.44
CA ASN A 350 8.92 -12.41 18.54
C ASN A 350 9.85 -11.26 18.18
N ASP A 351 11.11 -11.34 18.64
CA ASP A 351 12.14 -10.31 18.40
C ASP A 351 12.62 -10.23 16.94
N ARG A 352 12.27 -11.20 16.09
CA ARG A 352 12.57 -11.18 14.64
C ARG A 352 11.59 -10.33 13.84
N VAL A 353 10.48 -9.90 14.44
CA VAL A 353 9.46 -9.07 13.80
C VAL A 353 9.49 -7.69 14.46
N ASN A 354 9.62 -6.67 13.64
CA ASN A 354 9.57 -5.28 14.02
C ASN A 354 8.33 -4.65 13.39
N MET A 355 7.27 -4.50 14.19
CA MET A 355 6.05 -3.84 13.72
C MET A 355 6.26 -2.33 13.67
N GLU A 356 5.92 -1.71 12.55
CA GLU A 356 6.17 -0.30 12.29
C GLU A 356 5.00 0.40 11.61
N SER A 357 4.98 1.72 11.67
CA SER A 357 4.01 2.53 10.93
C SER A 357 4.23 2.46 9.40
N SER A 358 3.18 2.71 8.65
CA SER A 358 3.26 2.77 7.18
C SER A 358 4.21 3.86 6.68
N GLU A 359 4.41 4.94 7.43
CA GLU A 359 5.39 5.98 7.14
C GLU A 359 6.82 5.49 7.09
N PHE A 360 7.14 4.42 7.82
CA PHE A 360 8.44 3.79 7.76
C PHE A 360 8.46 2.68 6.72
N VAL A 361 7.46 1.80 6.76
CA VAL A 361 7.46 0.56 5.96
C VAL A 361 7.25 0.86 4.47
N HIS A 362 6.41 1.84 4.14
CA HIS A 362 6.07 2.20 2.75
C HIS A 362 6.84 3.41 2.21
N ASP A 363 7.78 3.98 3.00
CA ASP A 363 8.61 5.10 2.52
C ASP A 363 9.56 4.62 1.41
N PRO A 364 9.41 5.12 0.16
CA PRO A 364 10.31 4.75 -0.93
C PRO A 364 11.79 5.07 -0.66
N GLU A 365 12.10 6.06 0.19
CA GLU A 365 13.46 6.39 0.57
C GLU A 365 14.04 5.39 1.57
N ILE A 366 13.22 4.87 2.50
CA ILE A 366 13.61 3.79 3.40
C ILE A 366 13.82 2.50 2.60
N VAL A 367 12.88 2.16 1.73
CA VAL A 367 12.97 0.99 0.84
C VAL A 367 14.22 1.06 -0.05
N ALA A 368 14.56 2.22 -0.60
CA ALA A 368 15.75 2.42 -1.42
C ALA A 368 17.08 2.13 -0.68
N ARG A 369 17.09 2.18 0.65
CA ARG A 369 18.28 1.85 1.48
C ARG A 369 18.45 0.35 1.74
N LEU A 370 17.46 -0.46 1.35
CA LEU A 370 17.53 -1.93 1.42
C LEU A 370 18.16 -2.43 0.12
N ASP A 371 19.41 -2.90 0.19
CA ASP A 371 20.09 -3.44 -1.00
C ASP A 371 19.34 -4.66 -1.54
N ARG A 372 19.34 -4.83 -2.87
CA ARG A 372 18.65 -5.91 -3.57
C ARG A 372 17.17 -6.03 -3.18
N PHE A 373 16.50 -4.90 -3.06
CA PHE A 373 15.08 -4.90 -2.75
C PHE A 373 14.27 -5.37 -3.96
N VAL A 374 13.53 -6.45 -3.79
CA VAL A 374 12.66 -7.00 -4.83
C VAL A 374 11.21 -6.77 -4.43
N SER A 375 10.52 -5.87 -5.15
CA SER A 375 9.10 -5.66 -4.96
C SER A 375 8.29 -6.56 -5.90
N ILE A 376 7.37 -7.35 -5.35
CA ILE A 376 6.55 -8.32 -6.10
C ILE A 376 5.09 -7.96 -5.88
N ASN A 377 4.44 -7.50 -6.95
CA ASN A 377 3.06 -7.04 -6.91
C ASN A 377 2.24 -7.65 -8.05
N SER A 378 0.96 -7.88 -7.79
CA SER A 378 0.04 -8.39 -8.81
C SER A 378 -0.61 -7.23 -9.58
N ALA A 379 -1.09 -7.54 -10.79
CA ALA A 379 -1.83 -6.61 -11.63
C ALA A 379 -3.11 -7.24 -12.18
N LEU A 380 -4.02 -6.38 -12.61
CA LEU A 380 -5.23 -6.78 -13.34
C LEU A 380 -4.95 -6.88 -14.84
N GLU A 381 -4.29 -5.86 -15.40
CA GLU A 381 -3.90 -5.79 -16.81
C GLU A 381 -2.60 -5.01 -16.98
N ILE A 382 -1.91 -5.28 -18.09
CA ILE A 382 -0.77 -4.51 -18.58
C ILE A 382 -0.90 -4.30 -20.09
N ASP A 383 -0.62 -3.09 -20.58
CA ASP A 383 -0.61 -2.83 -22.01
C ASP A 383 0.79 -3.00 -22.63
N LEU A 384 0.83 -3.07 -23.98
CA LEU A 384 2.07 -3.30 -24.73
C LEU A 384 3.12 -2.21 -24.55
N THR A 385 2.78 -1.05 -23.99
CA THR A 385 3.76 -0.02 -23.62
C THR A 385 4.35 -0.24 -22.23
N GLY A 386 3.72 -1.09 -21.41
CA GLY A 386 4.10 -1.40 -20.04
C GLY A 386 3.38 -0.58 -18.98
N GLN A 387 2.25 0.08 -19.31
CA GLN A 387 1.37 0.68 -18.30
C GLN A 387 0.60 -0.43 -17.58
N VAL A 388 0.56 -0.36 -16.25
CA VAL A 388 -0.06 -1.39 -15.40
C VAL A 388 -1.26 -0.81 -14.67
N THR A 389 -2.39 -1.51 -14.70
CA THR A 389 -3.51 -1.29 -13.80
C THR A 389 -3.62 -2.45 -12.80
N ALA A 390 -3.68 -2.12 -11.50
CA ALA A 390 -3.87 -3.09 -10.42
C ALA A 390 -5.14 -2.81 -9.60
N GLU A 391 -5.85 -1.73 -9.88
CA GLU A 391 -6.95 -1.24 -9.07
C GLU A 391 -8.26 -1.05 -9.84
N SER A 392 -8.20 -0.95 -11.17
CA SER A 392 -9.38 -0.76 -12.01
C SER A 392 -9.46 -1.78 -13.15
N LEU A 393 -10.67 -2.15 -13.54
CA LEU A 393 -10.94 -3.05 -14.67
C LEU A 393 -12.07 -2.45 -15.50
N GLY A 394 -11.81 -2.20 -16.80
CA GLY A 394 -12.77 -1.57 -17.68
C GLY A 394 -13.26 -0.20 -17.18
N GLY A 395 -12.39 0.61 -16.57
CA GLY A 395 -12.74 1.91 -15.99
C GLY A 395 -13.49 1.84 -14.65
N ARG A 396 -13.77 0.65 -14.12
CA ARG A 396 -14.41 0.45 -12.82
C ARG A 396 -13.37 0.20 -11.74
N GLN A 397 -13.41 0.94 -10.63
CA GLN A 397 -12.57 0.72 -9.46
C GLN A 397 -12.95 -0.59 -8.77
N VAL A 398 -12.01 -1.52 -8.59
CA VAL A 398 -12.24 -2.85 -8.00
C VAL A 398 -11.34 -3.16 -6.80
N ALA A 399 -10.23 -2.43 -6.65
CA ALA A 399 -9.26 -2.57 -5.56
C ALA A 399 -8.76 -1.18 -5.14
N GLY A 400 -7.62 -1.09 -4.51
CA GLY A 400 -6.91 0.15 -4.19
C GLY A 400 -5.49 0.11 -4.76
N ILE A 401 -4.81 1.25 -4.75
CA ILE A 401 -3.39 1.38 -5.14
C ILE A 401 -2.52 0.53 -4.21
N GLY A 402 -2.87 0.52 -2.91
CA GLY A 402 -2.05 -0.12 -1.87
C GLY A 402 -0.65 0.47 -1.81
N GLY A 403 0.32 -0.35 -1.42
CA GLY A 403 1.74 0.01 -1.39
C GLY A 403 2.49 -0.30 -2.70
N GLN A 404 1.82 -0.77 -3.75
CA GLN A 404 2.49 -1.20 -4.98
C GLN A 404 3.39 -0.11 -5.55
N PHE A 405 2.87 1.10 -5.72
CA PHE A 405 3.65 2.22 -6.27
C PHE A 405 4.85 2.57 -5.38
N ASP A 406 4.66 2.59 -4.06
CA ASP A 406 5.71 2.93 -3.10
C ASP A 406 6.90 1.95 -3.20
N PHE A 407 6.60 0.65 -3.22
CA PHE A 407 7.61 -0.39 -3.31
C PHE A 407 8.29 -0.47 -4.67
N VAL A 408 7.53 -0.29 -5.76
CA VAL A 408 8.10 -0.21 -7.12
C VAL A 408 9.07 0.97 -7.23
N LEU A 409 8.69 2.14 -6.70
CA LEU A 409 9.54 3.33 -6.68
C LEU A 409 10.80 3.10 -5.82
N GLY A 410 10.65 2.57 -4.63
CA GLY A 410 11.76 2.24 -3.73
C GLY A 410 12.70 1.20 -4.35
N ALA A 411 12.17 0.12 -4.93
CA ALA A 411 12.94 -0.91 -5.64
C ALA A 411 13.74 -0.34 -6.81
N SER A 412 13.15 0.62 -7.56
CA SER A 412 13.83 1.24 -8.69
C SER A 412 15.07 2.07 -8.30
N ARG A 413 15.16 2.48 -7.04
CA ARG A 413 16.25 3.26 -6.44
C ARG A 413 17.18 2.41 -5.56
N SER A 414 16.75 1.22 -5.18
CA SER A 414 17.55 0.27 -4.39
C SER A 414 18.75 -0.23 -5.21
N ARG A 415 19.92 -0.32 -4.59
CA ARG A 415 21.11 -0.89 -5.23
C ARG A 415 20.91 -2.39 -5.52
N GLY A 416 20.85 -2.75 -6.80
CA GLY A 416 20.54 -4.11 -7.24
C GLY A 416 19.08 -4.50 -7.03
N GLY A 417 18.20 -3.52 -6.85
CA GLY A 417 16.76 -3.73 -6.70
C GLY A 417 16.05 -4.01 -8.01
N ALA A 418 14.88 -4.64 -7.92
CA ALA A 418 14.01 -4.97 -9.05
C ALA A 418 12.54 -4.83 -8.66
N SER A 419 11.69 -4.44 -9.61
CA SER A 419 10.25 -4.52 -9.46
C SER A 419 9.68 -5.57 -10.41
N ILE A 420 8.81 -6.44 -9.87
CA ILE A 420 8.17 -7.53 -10.59
C ILE A 420 6.66 -7.34 -10.52
N ILE A 421 6.04 -7.23 -11.69
CA ILE A 421 4.60 -7.27 -11.86
C ILE A 421 4.24 -8.70 -12.29
N ALA A 422 3.55 -9.42 -11.43
CA ALA A 422 3.20 -10.82 -11.61
C ALA A 422 1.68 -10.98 -11.81
N LEU A 423 1.26 -11.58 -12.90
CA LEU A 423 -0.15 -11.78 -13.23
C LEU A 423 -0.35 -13.05 -14.04
N PRO A 424 -1.52 -13.72 -13.95
CA PRO A 424 -1.88 -14.74 -14.93
C PRO A 424 -2.00 -14.10 -16.32
N SER A 425 -1.64 -14.81 -17.37
CA SER A 425 -1.75 -14.28 -18.73
C SER A 425 -3.20 -14.05 -19.19
N THR A 426 -4.18 -14.72 -18.53
CA THR A 426 -5.61 -14.61 -18.82
C THR A 426 -6.45 -14.38 -17.57
N GLY A 427 -7.70 -13.96 -17.74
CA GLY A 427 -8.73 -13.99 -16.72
C GLY A 427 -9.04 -15.42 -16.23
N ARG A 428 -9.84 -15.53 -15.16
CA ARG A 428 -10.13 -16.82 -14.49
C ARG A 428 -10.76 -17.88 -15.42
N ASP A 429 -11.53 -17.45 -16.40
CA ASP A 429 -12.19 -18.33 -17.38
C ASP A 429 -11.30 -18.63 -18.60
N GLY A 430 -10.09 -18.08 -18.66
CA GLY A 430 -9.16 -18.24 -19.77
C GLY A 430 -9.54 -17.50 -21.05
N SER A 431 -10.65 -16.77 -21.07
CA SER A 431 -11.18 -16.12 -22.27
C SER A 431 -10.55 -14.77 -22.60
N VAL A 432 -10.17 -13.99 -21.57
CA VAL A 432 -9.69 -12.61 -21.72
C VAL A 432 -8.22 -12.53 -21.39
N SER A 433 -7.42 -11.97 -22.32
CA SER A 433 -5.99 -11.66 -22.06
C SER A 433 -5.84 -10.56 -21.03
N ARG A 434 -4.87 -10.71 -20.13
CA ARG A 434 -4.45 -9.64 -19.18
C ARG A 434 -3.28 -8.81 -19.71
N ILE A 435 -2.66 -9.26 -20.79
CA ILE A 435 -1.75 -8.44 -21.58
C ILE A 435 -2.58 -7.91 -22.74
N VAL A 436 -2.76 -6.58 -22.81
CA VAL A 436 -3.69 -5.93 -23.77
C VAL A 436 -2.95 -4.95 -24.67
N PRO A 437 -3.45 -4.64 -25.86
CA PRO A 437 -2.85 -3.64 -26.75
C PRO A 437 -2.72 -2.27 -26.08
N ARG A 438 -3.79 -1.82 -25.44
CA ARG A 438 -3.90 -0.58 -24.64
C ARG A 438 -4.84 -0.83 -23.47
N LEU A 439 -4.58 -0.21 -22.33
CA LEU A 439 -5.53 -0.22 -21.22
C LEU A 439 -6.86 0.37 -21.67
N ALA A 440 -7.97 -0.14 -21.14
CA ALA A 440 -9.30 0.36 -21.43
C ALA A 440 -9.42 1.85 -21.11
N ALA A 441 -10.26 2.57 -21.86
CA ALA A 441 -10.53 3.98 -21.59
C ALA A 441 -11.09 4.16 -20.16
N GLY A 442 -10.51 5.09 -19.42
CA GLY A 442 -10.84 5.33 -18.02
C GLY A 442 -10.19 4.37 -17.01
N ALA A 443 -9.36 3.43 -17.44
CA ALA A 443 -8.57 2.61 -16.52
C ALA A 443 -7.51 3.46 -15.81
N ALA A 444 -7.37 3.27 -14.50
CA ALA A 444 -6.31 3.90 -13.72
C ALA A 444 -4.96 3.23 -14.02
N VAL A 445 -3.90 4.03 -14.19
CA VAL A 445 -2.53 3.54 -14.31
C VAL A 445 -1.91 3.51 -12.91
N THR A 446 -1.92 2.35 -12.28
CA THR A 446 -1.36 2.17 -10.93
C THR A 446 0.17 2.21 -10.94
N THR A 447 0.81 1.59 -11.92
CA THR A 447 2.27 1.70 -12.14
C THR A 447 2.56 2.24 -13.53
N PRO A 448 3.21 3.43 -13.63
CA PRO A 448 3.59 4.02 -14.91
C PRO A 448 4.61 3.14 -15.65
N ARG A 449 4.54 3.15 -16.99
CA ARG A 449 5.39 2.32 -17.87
C ARG A 449 6.90 2.47 -17.63
N PHE A 450 7.37 3.61 -17.20
CA PHE A 450 8.80 3.86 -16.95
C PHE A 450 9.30 3.23 -15.64
N LEU A 451 8.40 2.80 -14.73
CA LEU A 451 8.73 2.10 -13.50
C LEU A 451 8.54 0.58 -13.60
N ALA A 452 7.80 0.08 -14.59
CA ALA A 452 7.64 -1.36 -14.82
C ALA A 452 8.99 -1.96 -15.27
N ASP A 453 9.53 -2.87 -14.46
CA ASP A 453 10.84 -3.48 -14.68
C ASP A 453 10.71 -4.89 -15.25
N TRP A 454 10.11 -5.82 -14.51
CA TRP A 454 9.80 -7.17 -14.94
C TRP A 454 8.30 -7.42 -14.95
N VAL A 455 7.85 -8.15 -15.95
CA VAL A 455 6.49 -8.69 -16.03
C VAL A 455 6.59 -10.21 -16.11
N VAL A 456 5.87 -10.90 -15.24
CA VAL A 456 5.94 -12.36 -15.12
C VAL A 456 4.55 -12.95 -15.24
N THR A 457 4.41 -13.94 -16.11
CA THR A 457 3.22 -14.78 -16.24
C THR A 457 3.61 -16.25 -16.11
N GLU A 458 2.66 -17.16 -16.22
CA GLU A 458 2.93 -18.61 -16.29
C GLU A 458 3.74 -19.02 -17.52
N HIS A 459 3.85 -18.14 -18.53
CA HIS A 459 4.60 -18.39 -19.77
C HIS A 459 6.05 -17.84 -19.72
N GLY A 460 6.48 -17.22 -18.62
CA GLY A 460 7.83 -16.72 -18.45
C GLY A 460 7.93 -15.30 -17.90
N ALA A 461 9.10 -14.70 -18.06
CA ALA A 461 9.45 -13.38 -17.56
C ALA A 461 9.92 -12.44 -18.68
N ALA A 462 9.36 -11.26 -18.73
CA ALA A 462 9.68 -10.19 -19.68
C ALA A 462 10.35 -9.02 -18.96
N LYS A 463 11.59 -8.69 -19.33
CA LYS A 463 12.29 -7.49 -18.87
C LYS A 463 11.82 -6.30 -19.70
N LEU A 464 11.39 -5.21 -19.06
CA LEU A 464 10.92 -4.01 -19.76
C LEU A 464 11.84 -2.80 -19.55
N LYS A 465 12.43 -2.67 -18.37
CA LYS A 465 13.30 -1.51 -18.06
C LYS A 465 14.47 -1.41 -19.01
N GLY A 466 14.70 -0.21 -19.57
CA GLY A 466 15.77 0.08 -20.52
C GLY A 466 15.45 -0.30 -21.97
N ARG A 467 14.25 -0.84 -22.27
CA ARG A 467 13.83 -1.22 -23.62
C ARG A 467 12.97 -0.14 -24.28
N GLY A 468 13.10 -0.01 -25.59
CA GLY A 468 12.24 0.80 -26.44
C GLY A 468 10.83 0.18 -26.57
N GLU A 469 9.86 0.96 -27.07
CA GLU A 469 8.45 0.53 -27.12
C GLU A 469 8.25 -0.76 -27.92
N ARG A 470 8.92 -0.92 -29.07
CA ARG A 470 8.83 -2.15 -29.88
C ARG A 470 9.38 -3.37 -29.16
N GLU A 471 10.52 -3.21 -28.47
CA GLU A 471 11.12 -4.30 -27.71
C GLU A 471 10.26 -4.68 -26.48
N ARG A 472 9.61 -3.69 -25.84
CA ARG A 472 8.66 -3.92 -24.76
C ARG A 472 7.46 -4.73 -25.25
N ALA A 473 6.86 -4.31 -26.35
CA ALA A 473 5.73 -5.03 -26.97
C ALA A 473 6.12 -6.48 -27.29
N ALA A 474 7.25 -6.71 -27.95
CA ALA A 474 7.75 -8.03 -28.28
C ALA A 474 7.96 -8.90 -27.02
N ALA A 475 8.56 -8.32 -25.97
CA ALA A 475 8.80 -9.04 -24.71
C ALA A 475 7.48 -9.40 -23.99
N LEU A 476 6.48 -8.51 -23.98
CA LEU A 476 5.17 -8.76 -23.39
C LEU A 476 4.38 -9.80 -24.18
N ILE A 477 4.42 -9.75 -25.51
CA ILE A 477 3.78 -10.75 -26.39
C ILE A 477 4.38 -12.14 -26.15
N ALA A 478 5.68 -12.25 -25.95
CA ALA A 478 6.35 -13.53 -25.67
C ALA A 478 5.83 -14.23 -24.39
N VAL A 479 5.41 -13.45 -23.38
CA VAL A 479 4.84 -13.98 -22.12
C VAL A 479 3.32 -13.92 -22.07
N ALA A 480 2.65 -13.46 -23.12
CA ALA A 480 1.21 -13.51 -23.26
C ALA A 480 0.71 -14.94 -23.51
N HIS A 481 -0.55 -15.20 -23.20
CA HIS A 481 -1.19 -16.47 -23.55
C HIS A 481 -1.07 -16.74 -25.05
N PRO A 482 -0.68 -17.96 -25.50
CA PRO A 482 -0.45 -18.25 -26.91
C PRO A 482 -1.59 -17.86 -27.84
N ARG A 483 -2.85 -18.02 -27.41
CA ARG A 483 -4.04 -17.65 -28.20
C ARG A 483 -4.15 -16.15 -28.50
N SER A 484 -3.54 -15.30 -27.69
CA SER A 484 -3.65 -13.84 -27.81
C SER A 484 -2.47 -13.20 -28.54
N ARG A 485 -1.39 -13.97 -28.81
CA ARG A 485 -0.13 -13.41 -29.35
C ARG A 485 -0.33 -12.80 -30.74
N GLU A 486 -1.01 -13.48 -31.66
CA GLU A 486 -1.26 -12.99 -33.02
C GLU A 486 -2.06 -11.68 -33.03
N GLU A 487 -3.07 -11.56 -32.18
CA GLU A 487 -3.84 -10.32 -32.04
C GLU A 487 -2.97 -9.18 -31.50
N LEU A 488 -2.15 -9.47 -30.50
CA LEU A 488 -1.22 -8.49 -29.90
C LEU A 488 -0.15 -8.05 -30.90
N GLU A 489 0.38 -8.96 -31.73
CA GLU A 489 1.33 -8.66 -32.80
C GLU A 489 0.72 -7.72 -33.86
N ARG A 490 -0.52 -8.01 -34.31
CA ARG A 490 -1.22 -7.12 -35.23
C ARG A 490 -1.46 -5.74 -34.64
N ALA A 491 -1.84 -5.67 -33.37
CA ALA A 491 -2.05 -4.39 -32.69
C ALA A 491 -0.72 -3.61 -32.49
N ALA A 492 0.38 -4.29 -32.21
CA ALA A 492 1.70 -3.67 -32.09
C ALA A 492 2.18 -3.08 -33.43
N ALA A 493 1.93 -3.78 -34.54
CA ALA A 493 2.31 -3.31 -35.89
C ALA A 493 1.53 -2.06 -36.32
N THR A 494 0.29 -1.89 -35.87
CA THR A 494 -0.54 -0.71 -36.21
C THR A 494 -0.28 0.49 -35.33
N ALA A 495 0.35 0.31 -34.17
CA ALA A 495 0.67 1.38 -33.21
C ALA A 495 2.05 2.03 -33.46
N SER A 496 2.85 1.47 -34.38
CA SER A 496 4.18 1.96 -34.79
C SER A 496 4.09 2.90 -35.97
#